data_4a38e1a3d0a7b4d7c8b5a30840b9f421
#
_entry.id   4a38e1a3d0a7b4d7c8b5a30840b9f421
#
_cell.length_a   1.000
_cell.length_b   1.000
_cell.length_c   1.000
_cell.angle_alpha   90.00
_cell.angle_beta   90.00
_cell.angle_gamma   90.00
#
_symmetry.space_group_name_H-M   'P 1'
#
loop_
_entity.id
_entity.type
_entity.pdbx_description
1 polymer ?
#
loop_
_entity_poly.entity_id
_entity_poly.type
_entity_poly.pdbx_seq_one_letter_code
_entity_poly.pdbx_strand_id
1 'polypeptide(L)'
;TAHDEKYGSGFREDFVDASAIGILERHHAAMAVTLLDRPELDFLSSHPERSKFVSYMREFVLATDVSTTMAAVKALDALVAEGESGGGDAPAQQPDAPQVMRLLIKAADISNPTRPLPVYEQWVDQVMAEFFRQGDAEKGRGLPFSMNCDRETVKVNGCQVGFITFLVGP
;
A
#
# COMPACT_ATOMS: atom_id res chain seq x y z
N THR A 1 8.18 18.23 14.21
CA THR A 1 8.96 18.02 12.98
C THR A 1 8.50 19.02 11.91
N ALA A 2 9.28 19.24 10.85
CA ALA A 2 8.90 20.15 9.74
C ALA A 2 7.54 19.77 9.12
N HIS A 3 7.13 18.52 9.27
CA HIS A 3 5.84 18.00 8.84
C HIS A 3 4.71 18.42 9.80
N ASP A 4 4.95 18.41 11.12
CA ASP A 4 3.97 18.85 12.13
C ASP A 4 3.68 20.36 12.01
N GLU A 5 4.71 21.15 11.66
CA GLU A 5 4.55 22.60 11.43
C GLU A 5 3.70 22.91 10.19
N LYS A 6 3.75 22.04 9.18
CA LYS A 6 3.02 22.22 7.91
C LYS A 6 1.58 21.70 7.95
N TYR A 7 1.31 20.62 8.68
CA TYR A 7 0.04 19.88 8.62
C TYR A 7 -0.73 19.81 9.96
N GLY A 8 -0.18 20.40 11.04
CA GLY A 8 -0.84 20.50 12.34
C GLY A 8 -0.69 19.26 13.25
N SER A 9 -1.10 19.41 14.52
CA SER A 9 -0.89 18.41 15.57
C SER A 9 -1.71 17.11 15.42
N GLY A 10 -2.74 17.06 14.58
CA GLY A 10 -3.53 15.86 14.29
C GLY A 10 -2.70 14.72 13.66
N PHE A 11 -1.58 15.06 13.02
CA PHE A 11 -0.63 14.09 12.50
C PHE A 11 0.00 13.23 13.60
N ARG A 12 0.14 13.76 14.81
CA ARG A 12 0.80 13.05 15.94
C ARG A 12 -0.08 11.97 16.55
N GLU A 13 -1.38 12.16 16.62
CA GLU A 13 -2.29 11.22 17.27
C GLU A 13 -2.45 9.92 16.46
N ASP A 14 -2.40 10.01 15.12
CA ASP A 14 -2.46 8.85 14.22
C ASP A 14 -1.15 8.04 14.19
N PHE A 15 -0.04 8.57 14.74
CA PHE A 15 1.31 7.96 14.72
C PHE A 15 1.85 7.55 16.11
N VAL A 16 1.08 7.72 17.18
CA VAL A 16 1.55 7.47 18.56
C VAL A 16 1.77 5.99 18.86
N ASP A 17 1.21 5.10 18.07
CA ASP A 17 1.52 3.67 18.19
C ASP A 17 2.65 3.29 17.23
N ALA A 18 3.91 3.45 17.69
CA ALA A 18 5.11 3.06 16.95
C ALA A 18 5.19 1.53 16.68
N SER A 19 4.29 0.73 17.27
CA SER A 19 4.09 -0.68 16.97
C SER A 19 3.08 -0.89 15.84
N ALA A 20 2.40 0.17 15.39
CA ALA A 20 1.37 0.06 14.37
C ALA A 20 2.00 -0.20 12.99
N ILE A 21 1.66 -1.34 12.43
CA ILE A 21 1.90 -1.70 11.03
C ILE A 21 1.23 -0.65 10.13
N GLY A 22 1.87 -0.30 8.99
CA GLY A 22 1.26 0.59 7.99
C GLY A 22 1.30 2.08 8.35
N ILE A 23 2.43 2.60 8.84
CA ILE A 23 2.59 4.02 9.21
C ILE A 23 2.31 4.95 8.02
N LEU A 24 2.86 4.65 6.83
CA LEU A 24 2.66 5.47 5.63
C LEU A 24 1.22 5.36 5.12
N GLU A 25 0.65 4.17 5.12
CA GLU A 25 -0.71 3.93 4.67
C GLU A 25 -1.73 4.64 5.57
N ARG A 26 -1.50 4.67 6.89
CA ARG A 26 -2.32 5.47 7.82
C ARG A 26 -2.23 6.96 7.53
N HIS A 27 -1.03 7.47 7.27
CA HIS A 27 -0.85 8.86 6.83
C HIS A 27 -1.60 9.13 5.52
N HIS A 28 -1.45 8.26 4.53
CA HIS A 28 -2.15 8.42 3.24
C HIS A 28 -3.67 8.41 3.42
N ALA A 29 -4.21 7.50 4.25
CA ALA A 29 -5.64 7.45 4.54
C ALA A 29 -6.13 8.72 5.26
N ALA A 30 -5.38 9.22 6.25
CA ALA A 30 -5.71 10.45 6.95
C ALA A 30 -5.67 11.68 6.02
N MET A 31 -4.65 11.77 5.17
CA MET A 31 -4.54 12.84 4.18
C MET A 31 -5.66 12.81 3.15
N ALA A 32 -6.05 11.62 2.67
CA ALA A 32 -7.15 11.48 1.73
C ALA A 32 -8.49 12.00 2.33
N VAL A 33 -8.76 11.68 3.60
CA VAL A 33 -9.94 12.21 4.31
C VAL A 33 -9.85 13.72 4.49
N THR A 34 -8.69 14.24 4.91
CA THR A 34 -8.47 15.69 5.08
C THR A 34 -8.68 16.46 3.77
N LEU A 35 -8.28 15.87 2.64
CA LEU A 35 -8.52 16.47 1.33
C LEU A 35 -10.01 16.44 0.98
N LEU A 36 -10.68 15.32 1.24
CA LEU A 36 -12.11 15.17 0.98
C LEU A 36 -12.99 16.09 1.87
N ASP A 37 -12.49 16.47 3.06
CA ASP A 37 -13.19 17.39 3.95
C ASP A 37 -13.09 18.87 3.51
N ARG A 38 -12.30 19.17 2.48
CA ARG A 38 -12.25 20.52 1.89
C ARG A 38 -13.43 20.71 0.94
N PRO A 39 -14.22 21.79 1.10
CA PRO A 39 -15.42 22.02 0.27
C PRO A 39 -15.17 21.97 -1.23
N GLU A 40 -14.01 22.44 -1.68
CA GLU A 40 -13.61 22.45 -3.09
C GLU A 40 -13.21 21.09 -3.65
N LEU A 41 -12.96 20.10 -2.77
CA LEU A 41 -12.55 18.74 -3.13
C LEU A 41 -13.59 17.68 -2.72
N ASP A 42 -14.60 18.05 -1.93
CA ASP A 42 -15.65 17.13 -1.49
C ASP A 42 -16.71 16.91 -2.59
N PHE A 43 -16.37 16.06 -3.55
CA PHE A 43 -17.28 15.64 -4.61
C PHE A 43 -18.44 14.75 -4.12
N LEU A 44 -18.42 14.37 -2.83
CA LEU A 44 -19.45 13.56 -2.17
C LEU A 44 -20.26 14.32 -1.12
N SER A 45 -20.13 15.65 -1.03
CA SER A 45 -20.72 16.47 0.04
C SER A 45 -22.22 16.22 0.28
N SER A 46 -22.97 15.94 -0.79
CA SER A 46 -24.41 15.64 -0.74
C SER A 46 -24.75 14.16 -0.98
N HIS A 47 -23.77 13.29 -1.09
CA HIS A 47 -24.03 11.89 -1.38
C HIS A 47 -24.42 11.11 -0.11
N PRO A 48 -25.54 10.37 -0.10
CA PRO A 48 -26.03 9.67 1.10
C PRO A 48 -25.07 8.62 1.62
N GLU A 49 -24.25 8.03 0.76
CA GLU A 49 -23.27 6.99 1.10
C GLU A 49 -21.86 7.55 1.40
N ARG A 50 -21.71 8.86 1.64
CA ARG A 50 -20.40 9.51 1.89
C ARG A 50 -19.62 8.81 3.01
N SER A 51 -20.27 8.51 4.12
CA SER A 51 -19.62 7.85 5.26
C SER A 51 -19.10 6.45 4.91
N LYS A 52 -19.86 5.70 4.13
CA LYS A 52 -19.48 4.37 3.65
C LYS A 52 -18.31 4.44 2.65
N PHE A 53 -18.34 5.42 1.75
CA PHE A 53 -17.21 5.67 0.84
C PHE A 53 -15.93 5.99 1.60
N VAL A 54 -15.99 6.89 2.60
CA VAL A 54 -14.83 7.25 3.43
C VAL A 54 -14.29 6.03 4.18
N SER A 55 -15.18 5.18 4.71
CA SER A 55 -14.78 3.94 5.37
C SER A 55 -14.03 3.01 4.43
N TYR A 56 -14.57 2.76 3.23
CA TYR A 56 -13.91 1.92 2.23
C TYR A 56 -12.61 2.53 1.71
N MET A 57 -12.57 3.84 1.49
CA MET A 57 -11.34 4.53 1.08
C MET A 57 -10.21 4.31 2.09
N ARG A 58 -10.50 4.47 3.40
CA ARG A 58 -9.52 4.19 4.46
C ARG A 58 -9.08 2.73 4.43
N GLU A 59 -10.03 1.80 4.37
CA GLU A 59 -9.77 0.36 4.34
C GLU A 59 -8.88 -0.04 3.15
N PHE A 60 -9.18 0.48 1.97
CA PHE A 60 -8.43 0.12 0.75
C PHE A 60 -7.04 0.75 0.73
N VAL A 61 -6.88 1.97 1.24
CA VAL A 61 -5.55 2.58 1.41
C VAL A 61 -4.72 1.76 2.40
N LEU A 62 -5.28 1.35 3.54
CA LEU A 62 -4.58 0.50 4.50
C LEU A 62 -4.23 -0.88 3.93
N ALA A 63 -5.03 -1.40 3.00
CA ALA A 63 -4.75 -2.67 2.34
C ALA A 63 -3.53 -2.62 1.40
N THR A 64 -3.02 -1.45 1.04
CA THR A 64 -1.79 -1.34 0.22
C THR A 64 -0.51 -1.65 1.00
N ASP A 65 -0.54 -1.74 2.33
CA ASP A 65 0.61 -2.11 3.15
C ASP A 65 1.23 -3.43 2.66
N VAL A 66 2.51 -3.37 2.26
CA VAL A 66 3.26 -4.50 1.71
C VAL A 66 3.34 -5.65 2.71
N SER A 67 3.39 -5.37 4.01
CA SER A 67 3.45 -6.39 5.06
C SER A 67 2.25 -7.33 5.07
N THR A 68 1.11 -6.90 4.52
CA THR A 68 -0.13 -7.68 4.42
C THR A 68 -0.24 -8.50 3.13
N THR A 69 0.72 -8.38 2.19
CA THR A 69 0.64 -9.01 0.85
C THR A 69 0.52 -10.51 0.92
N MET A 70 1.38 -11.18 1.69
CA MET A 70 1.37 -12.65 1.78
C MET A 70 0.09 -13.20 2.40
N ALA A 71 -0.52 -12.46 3.33
CA ALA A 71 -1.81 -12.85 3.90
C ALA A 71 -2.94 -12.69 2.87
N ALA A 72 -2.89 -11.64 2.05
CA ALA A 72 -3.86 -11.41 0.98
C ALA A 72 -3.77 -12.48 -0.12
N VAL A 73 -2.54 -12.86 -0.53
CA VAL A 73 -2.32 -13.95 -1.50
C VAL A 73 -2.88 -15.27 -0.98
N LYS A 74 -2.55 -15.65 0.26
CA LYS A 74 -3.08 -16.88 0.87
C LYS A 74 -4.62 -16.90 0.95
N ALA A 75 -5.23 -15.75 1.24
CA ALA A 75 -6.69 -15.64 1.26
C ALA A 75 -7.28 -15.84 -0.14
N LEU A 76 -6.61 -15.32 -1.19
CA LEU A 76 -7.02 -15.52 -2.58
C LEU A 76 -6.89 -16.98 -2.99
N ASP A 77 -5.75 -17.63 -2.69
CA ASP A 77 -5.51 -19.04 -2.99
C ASP A 77 -6.57 -19.93 -2.35
N ALA A 78 -6.95 -19.66 -1.09
CA ALA A 78 -8.00 -20.39 -0.40
C ALA A 78 -9.36 -20.26 -1.13
N LEU A 79 -9.74 -19.05 -1.57
CA LEU A 79 -10.97 -18.81 -2.31
C LEU A 79 -10.98 -19.52 -3.67
N VAL A 80 -9.85 -19.54 -4.37
CA VAL A 80 -9.71 -20.24 -5.65
C VAL A 80 -9.85 -21.75 -5.46
N ALA A 81 -9.16 -22.30 -4.46
CA ALA A 81 -9.21 -23.73 -4.14
C ALA A 81 -10.62 -24.20 -3.73
N GLU A 82 -11.35 -23.40 -2.98
CA GLU A 82 -12.75 -23.66 -2.62
C GLU A 82 -13.65 -23.64 -3.87
N GLY A 83 -13.42 -22.69 -4.78
CA GLY A 83 -14.15 -22.61 -6.05
C GLY A 83 -13.92 -23.81 -6.96
N GLU A 84 -12.69 -24.32 -7.02
CA GLU A 84 -12.33 -25.50 -7.83
C GLU A 84 -12.83 -26.82 -7.21
N SER A 85 -12.90 -26.89 -5.88
CA SER A 85 -13.32 -28.09 -5.14
C SER A 85 -14.84 -28.27 -5.08
N GLY A 86 -15.60 -27.25 -5.44
CA GLY A 86 -17.06 -27.16 -5.34
C GLY A 86 -17.81 -27.96 -6.43
N GLY A 87 -17.44 -29.21 -6.67
CA GLY A 87 -18.18 -30.15 -7.52
C GLY A 87 -19.49 -30.67 -6.92
N GLY A 88 -20.01 -30.12 -5.84
CA GLY A 88 -21.27 -30.48 -5.19
C GLY A 88 -22.25 -29.30 -5.17
N ASP A 89 -23.56 -29.60 -4.91
CA ASP A 89 -24.68 -28.65 -4.90
C ASP A 89 -24.56 -27.48 -3.87
N ALA A 90 -23.46 -27.32 -3.17
CA ALA A 90 -23.21 -26.19 -2.28
C ALA A 90 -22.66 -25.00 -3.09
N PRO A 91 -23.27 -23.80 -3.01
CA PRO A 91 -22.72 -22.63 -3.67
C PRO A 91 -21.33 -22.32 -3.11
N ALA A 92 -20.32 -22.28 -3.98
CA ALA A 92 -18.98 -21.82 -3.59
C ALA A 92 -19.10 -20.46 -2.90
N GLN A 93 -18.43 -20.30 -1.76
CA GLN A 93 -18.42 -19.04 -1.03
C GLN A 93 -17.72 -17.99 -1.89
N GLN A 94 -18.50 -17.09 -2.49
CA GLN A 94 -17.94 -16.00 -3.29
C GLN A 94 -17.33 -14.95 -2.36
N PRO A 95 -16.15 -14.40 -2.72
CA PRO A 95 -15.56 -13.30 -1.96
C PRO A 95 -16.51 -12.09 -1.94
N ASP A 96 -16.60 -11.41 -0.81
CA ASP A 96 -17.37 -10.18 -0.74
C ASP A 96 -16.71 -9.04 -1.55
N ALA A 97 -17.51 -8.06 -1.96
CA ALA A 97 -17.00 -6.97 -2.78
C ALA A 97 -15.82 -6.20 -2.13
N PRO A 98 -15.82 -5.87 -0.82
CA PRO A 98 -14.66 -5.30 -0.14
C PRO A 98 -13.40 -6.15 -0.22
N GLN A 99 -13.51 -7.47 -0.10
CA GLN A 99 -12.37 -8.37 -0.22
C GLN A 99 -11.75 -8.33 -1.62
N VAL A 100 -12.58 -8.39 -2.65
CA VAL A 100 -12.13 -8.23 -4.05
C VAL A 100 -11.47 -6.87 -4.27
N MET A 101 -12.06 -5.80 -3.76
CA MET A 101 -11.52 -4.44 -3.92
C MET A 101 -10.17 -4.27 -3.23
N ARG A 102 -9.95 -4.86 -2.05
CA ARG A 102 -8.64 -4.87 -1.39
C ARG A 102 -7.57 -5.57 -2.23
N LEU A 103 -7.90 -6.69 -2.86
CA LEU A 103 -6.98 -7.40 -3.76
C LEU A 103 -6.67 -6.59 -5.02
N LEU A 104 -7.69 -5.98 -5.62
CA LEU A 104 -7.53 -5.16 -6.83
C LEU A 104 -6.66 -3.93 -6.58
N ILE A 105 -6.86 -3.20 -5.47
CA ILE A 105 -6.04 -2.03 -5.16
C ILE A 105 -4.59 -2.43 -4.88
N LYS A 106 -4.37 -3.54 -4.17
CA LYS A 106 -3.03 -4.07 -3.91
C LYS A 106 -2.34 -4.49 -5.23
N ALA A 107 -3.03 -5.22 -6.11
CA ALA A 107 -2.48 -5.60 -7.41
C ALA A 107 -2.15 -4.37 -8.26
N ALA A 108 -2.99 -3.34 -8.23
CA ALA A 108 -2.73 -2.07 -8.92
C ALA A 108 -1.49 -1.35 -8.36
N ASP A 109 -1.33 -1.31 -7.06
CA ASP A 109 -0.22 -0.66 -6.35
C ASP A 109 1.14 -1.26 -6.73
N ILE A 110 1.25 -2.59 -6.80
CA ILE A 110 2.49 -3.30 -7.16
C ILE A 110 2.61 -3.59 -8.66
N SER A 111 1.78 -2.99 -9.51
CA SER A 111 1.67 -3.32 -10.94
C SER A 111 2.78 -2.76 -11.83
N ASN A 112 3.71 -1.96 -11.31
CA ASN A 112 4.76 -1.35 -12.11
C ASN A 112 5.56 -2.32 -12.99
N PRO A 113 5.89 -3.58 -12.57
CA PRO A 113 6.61 -4.53 -13.43
C PRO A 113 5.79 -5.07 -14.61
N THR A 114 4.49 -4.88 -14.61
CA THR A 114 3.63 -5.30 -15.72
C THR A 114 3.53 -4.26 -16.85
N ARG A 115 4.19 -3.10 -16.68
CA ARG A 115 4.22 -2.03 -17.68
C ARG A 115 5.27 -2.33 -18.75
N PRO A 116 5.17 -1.71 -19.96
CA PRO A 116 6.22 -1.78 -20.96
C PRO A 116 7.58 -1.40 -20.35
N LEU A 117 8.64 -2.11 -20.74
CA LEU A 117 9.98 -1.98 -20.14
C LEU A 117 10.45 -0.54 -19.95
N PRO A 118 10.34 0.38 -20.93
CA PRO A 118 10.79 1.77 -20.72
C PRO A 118 10.03 2.52 -19.62
N VAL A 119 8.76 2.16 -19.37
CA VAL A 119 7.96 2.75 -18.29
C VAL A 119 8.35 2.12 -16.95
N TYR A 120 8.53 0.80 -16.93
CA TYR A 120 8.98 0.08 -15.75
C TYR A 120 10.34 0.58 -15.26
N GLU A 121 11.31 0.76 -16.16
CA GLU A 121 12.64 1.30 -15.83
C GLU A 121 12.54 2.68 -15.15
N GLN A 122 11.68 3.57 -15.64
CA GLN A 122 11.46 4.87 -15.02
C GLN A 122 10.88 4.74 -13.60
N TRP A 123 9.95 3.80 -13.37
CA TRP A 123 9.44 3.51 -12.04
C TRP A 123 10.54 2.99 -11.12
N VAL A 124 11.39 2.08 -11.60
CA VAL A 124 12.53 1.56 -10.84
C VAL A 124 13.46 2.69 -10.43
N ASP A 125 13.83 3.57 -11.34
CA ASP A 125 14.70 4.71 -11.05
C ASP A 125 14.11 5.62 -9.95
N GLN A 126 12.81 5.92 -10.02
CA GLN A 126 12.14 6.78 -9.04
C GLN A 126 12.08 6.12 -7.65
N VAL A 127 11.67 4.85 -7.58
CA VAL A 127 11.57 4.10 -6.32
C VAL A 127 12.96 3.95 -5.68
N MET A 128 13.97 3.59 -6.47
CA MET A 128 15.33 3.44 -5.94
C MET A 128 15.93 4.78 -5.49
N ALA A 129 15.63 5.87 -6.19
CA ALA A 129 16.03 7.21 -5.76
C ALA A 129 15.37 7.59 -4.41
N GLU A 130 14.12 7.20 -4.19
CA GLU A 130 13.42 7.39 -2.92
C GLU A 130 14.06 6.58 -1.80
N PHE A 131 14.27 5.27 -2.01
CA PHE A 131 14.92 4.40 -1.03
C PHE A 131 16.31 4.90 -0.63
N PHE A 132 17.11 5.31 -1.60
CA PHE A 132 18.46 5.84 -1.32
C PHE A 132 18.42 7.17 -0.59
N ARG A 133 17.45 8.06 -0.86
CA ARG A 133 17.27 9.29 -0.06
C ARG A 133 16.88 8.96 1.39
N GLN A 134 16.04 7.94 1.60
CA GLN A 134 15.71 7.46 2.95
C GLN A 134 16.97 6.95 3.65
N GLY A 135 17.75 6.06 3.02
CA GLY A 135 18.99 5.53 3.58
C GLY A 135 20.01 6.61 3.93
N ASP A 136 20.18 7.62 3.07
CA ASP A 136 21.04 8.77 3.39
C ASP A 136 20.57 9.53 4.64
N ALA A 137 19.26 9.69 4.79
CA ALA A 137 18.67 10.33 5.96
C ALA A 137 18.82 9.48 7.24
N GLU A 138 18.67 8.17 7.14
CA GLU A 138 18.92 7.20 8.22
C GLU A 138 20.39 7.24 8.65
N LYS A 139 21.33 7.17 7.70
CA LYS A 139 22.77 7.27 7.93
C LYS A 139 23.13 8.59 8.63
N GLY A 140 22.58 9.70 8.16
CA GLY A 140 22.81 11.03 8.75
C GLY A 140 22.31 11.17 10.20
N ARG A 141 21.38 10.31 10.62
CA ARG A 141 20.83 10.26 11.97
C ARG A 141 21.42 9.14 12.84
N GLY A 142 22.34 8.36 12.32
CA GLY A 142 22.92 7.20 13.01
C GLY A 142 21.93 6.05 13.22
N LEU A 143 20.88 5.97 12.37
CA LEU A 143 19.90 4.89 12.40
C LEU A 143 20.37 3.72 11.52
N PRO A 144 19.91 2.49 11.80
CA PRO A 144 20.14 1.35 10.90
C PRO A 144 19.43 1.59 9.57
N PHE A 145 20.01 1.10 8.48
CA PHE A 145 19.38 1.17 7.17
C PHE A 145 18.11 0.32 7.10
N SER A 146 17.07 0.89 6.57
CA SER A 146 15.90 0.13 6.12
C SER A 146 16.27 -0.76 4.92
N MET A 147 15.46 -1.81 4.70
CA MET A 147 15.68 -2.75 3.60
C MET A 147 15.75 -2.02 2.25
N ASN A 148 16.76 -2.34 1.46
CA ASN A 148 17.04 -1.76 0.13
C ASN A 148 17.37 -0.25 0.12
N CYS A 149 17.65 0.37 1.27
CA CYS A 149 17.92 1.81 1.35
C CYS A 149 19.40 2.19 1.31
N ASP A 150 20.32 1.24 1.50
CA ASP A 150 21.76 1.53 1.46
C ASP A 150 22.30 1.54 0.02
N ARG A 151 22.56 2.72 -0.51
CA ARG A 151 23.08 2.89 -1.90
C ARG A 151 24.46 2.30 -2.14
N GLU A 152 25.25 2.05 -1.08
CA GLU A 152 26.60 1.51 -1.20
C GLU A 152 26.60 -0.02 -1.38
N THR A 153 25.58 -0.69 -0.88
CA THR A 153 25.50 -2.16 -0.87
C THR A 153 24.38 -2.74 -1.73
N VAL A 154 23.30 -1.99 -1.97
CA VAL A 154 22.14 -2.48 -2.72
C VAL A 154 22.41 -2.57 -4.21
N LYS A 155 22.14 -3.75 -4.78
CA LYS A 155 22.14 -3.99 -6.23
C LYS A 155 20.73 -3.85 -6.77
N VAL A 156 20.46 -2.81 -7.53
CA VAL A 156 19.13 -2.48 -8.07
C VAL A 156 18.48 -3.69 -8.76
N ASN A 157 19.22 -4.38 -9.64
CA ASN A 157 18.69 -5.56 -10.34
C ASN A 157 18.27 -6.67 -9.37
N GLY A 158 19.05 -6.92 -8.31
CA GLY A 158 18.71 -7.90 -7.29
C GLY A 158 17.46 -7.53 -6.51
N CYS A 159 17.31 -6.24 -6.19
CA CYS A 159 16.11 -5.70 -5.55
C CYS A 159 14.87 -5.93 -6.43
N GLN A 160 14.96 -5.65 -7.74
CA GLN A 160 13.83 -5.84 -8.66
C GLN A 160 13.48 -7.31 -8.87
N VAL A 161 14.48 -8.20 -8.99
CA VAL A 161 14.24 -9.64 -9.05
C VAL A 161 13.53 -10.13 -7.79
N GLY A 162 13.98 -9.69 -6.61
CA GLY A 162 13.32 -10.02 -5.34
C GLY A 162 11.87 -9.49 -5.30
N PHE A 163 11.64 -8.26 -5.69
CA PHE A 163 10.30 -7.67 -5.74
C PHE A 163 9.35 -8.48 -6.63
N ILE A 164 9.78 -8.78 -7.85
CA ILE A 164 8.96 -9.57 -8.79
C ILE A 164 8.71 -10.96 -8.24
N THR A 165 9.75 -11.65 -7.74
CA THR A 165 9.65 -13.05 -7.30
C THR A 165 8.77 -13.22 -6.06
N PHE A 166 8.85 -12.28 -5.10
CA PHE A 166 8.21 -12.48 -3.80
C PHE A 166 6.91 -11.69 -3.60
N LEU A 167 6.69 -10.63 -4.37
CA LEU A 167 5.53 -9.77 -4.20
C LEU A 167 4.57 -9.76 -5.39
N VAL A 168 5.10 -9.87 -6.62
CA VAL A 168 4.27 -9.79 -7.84
C VAL A 168 3.95 -11.17 -8.39
N GLY A 169 4.86 -12.12 -8.27
CA GLY A 169 4.76 -13.47 -8.84
C GLY A 169 3.84 -14.46 -8.11
N PRO A 170 3.65 -14.35 -6.78
CA PRO A 170 2.63 -15.19 -6.10
C PRO A 170 1.19 -14.74 -6.44
#